data_7f88ab6ec2fb9f7811a5d83a6e40cd8d
#
_entry.id   7f88ab6ec2fb9f7811a5d83a6e40cd8d
#
_cell.length_a   1.000
_cell.length_b   1.000
_cell.length_c   1.000
_cell.angle_alpha   90.00
_cell.angle_beta   90.00
_cell.angle_gamma   90.00
#
_symmetry.space_group_name_H-M   'P 1'
#
loop_
_entity.id
_entity.type
_entity.pdbx_description
1 polymer ?
#
loop_
_entity_poly.entity_id
_entity_poly.type
_entity_poly.pdbx_seq_one_letter_code
_entity_poly.pdbx_strand_id
1 'polypeptide(L)'
;MVFKRAVWALQYIRSMTIDFRSDTVTRPSPAMMEVVKNARVGDDVFGEDPSINDLEAFTADMFGMESAVFCPSGTMTNQIAIKCHTQPAEEVICERQSHIYQYEGGGIAYNSGCQVKLIEGNRGRITAEQVTAAINPDDIHKAKSTLVSLENTANRGGGSCYEMDDIRKIRKVCDDNRLNLHLDGARLFNAIVAKKQQPKDFGSLFDSISICLSKGLGAPVGSVLLGKKDFIKKARRFRKVMGGGMRQSGIIGAAGLYALQHNIDRLAIDHEHARQIAEAL
;
A
#
# COMPACT_ATOMS: atom_id res chain seq x y z
N MET A 1 -3.37 50.42 11.17
CA MET A 1 -2.85 49.07 11.57
C MET A 1 -3.51 47.92 10.79
N VAL A 2 -4.80 47.97 10.50
CA VAL A 2 -5.57 46.92 9.78
C VAL A 2 -5.11 46.72 8.33
N PHE A 3 -4.80 47.80 7.59
CA PHE A 3 -4.34 47.73 6.18
C PHE A 3 -2.98 47.01 6.00
N LYS A 4 -2.04 47.19 6.93
CA LYS A 4 -0.75 46.48 6.86
C LYS A 4 -0.91 44.98 7.08
N ARG A 5 -1.82 44.53 7.95
CA ARG A 5 -2.11 43.10 8.16
C ARG A 5 -2.74 42.46 6.94
N ALA A 6 -3.65 43.14 6.24
CA ALA A 6 -4.29 42.66 5.02
C ALA A 6 -3.26 42.51 3.85
N VAL A 7 -2.35 43.49 3.70
CA VAL A 7 -1.30 43.43 2.68
C VAL A 7 -0.30 42.29 2.96
N TRP A 8 0.08 42.07 4.22
CA TRP A 8 0.93 40.94 4.62
C TRP A 8 0.23 39.60 4.39
N ALA A 9 -1.05 39.47 4.71
CA ALA A 9 -1.81 38.26 4.46
C ALA A 9 -1.94 37.97 2.95
N LEU A 10 -2.21 38.98 2.12
CA LEU A 10 -2.27 38.86 0.66
C LEU A 10 -0.88 38.54 0.04
N GLN A 11 0.19 39.08 0.59
CA GLN A 11 1.56 38.80 0.16
C GLN A 11 2.00 37.39 0.56
N TYR A 12 1.59 36.93 1.75
CA TYR A 12 1.80 35.56 2.22
C TYR A 12 1.03 34.55 1.38
N ILE A 13 -0.23 34.82 1.05
CA ILE A 13 -1.07 33.99 0.17
C ILE A 13 -0.48 33.93 -1.26
N ARG A 14 0.08 35.04 -1.78
CA ARG A 14 0.74 35.07 -3.10
C ARG A 14 2.06 34.26 -3.17
N SER A 15 2.69 33.96 -2.03
CA SER A 15 3.92 33.15 -1.97
C SER A 15 3.66 31.66 -1.70
N MET A 16 2.41 31.25 -1.40
CA MET A 16 2.08 29.86 -1.19
C MET A 16 1.83 29.16 -2.53
N THR A 17 2.76 28.28 -2.90
CA THR A 17 2.52 27.33 -3.98
C THR A 17 1.59 26.21 -3.45
N ILE A 18 0.40 26.13 -4.02
CA ILE A 18 -0.56 25.03 -3.74
C ILE A 18 -0.28 23.93 -4.76
N ASP A 19 0.10 22.74 -4.28
CA ASP A 19 0.50 21.62 -5.13
C ASP A 19 -0.52 20.48 -5.03
N PHE A 20 -1.28 20.28 -6.10
CA PHE A 20 -2.28 19.22 -6.23
C PHE A 20 -1.83 18.02 -7.05
N ARG A 21 -0.53 17.86 -7.34
CA ARG A 21 -0.04 16.77 -8.20
C ARG A 21 -0.32 15.39 -7.63
N SER A 22 -0.07 15.19 -6.33
CA SER A 22 -0.19 13.89 -5.66
C SER A 22 -0.08 14.04 -4.14
N ASP A 23 -0.70 13.14 -3.38
CA ASP A 23 -0.48 13.00 -1.94
C ASP A 23 0.94 12.53 -1.57
N THR A 24 1.73 12.10 -2.55
CA THR A 24 3.16 11.77 -2.38
C THR A 24 4.04 12.98 -2.09
N VAL A 25 3.55 14.22 -2.30
CA VAL A 25 4.27 15.44 -1.93
C VAL A 25 3.94 15.92 -0.51
N THR A 26 3.12 15.19 0.24
CA THR A 26 2.81 15.45 1.65
C THR A 26 4.09 15.43 2.48
N ARG A 27 4.22 16.38 3.39
CA ARG A 27 5.39 16.53 4.26
C ARG A 27 5.07 16.10 5.68
N PRO A 28 6.06 15.55 6.43
CA PRO A 28 5.91 15.25 7.84
C PRO A 28 5.53 16.49 8.65
N SER A 29 4.64 16.31 9.63
CA SER A 29 4.29 17.38 10.57
C SER A 29 5.45 17.64 11.56
N PRO A 30 5.52 18.84 12.19
CA PRO A 30 6.50 19.10 13.25
C PRO A 30 6.43 18.08 14.39
N ALA A 31 5.24 17.64 14.80
CA ALA A 31 5.06 16.63 15.83
C ALA A 31 5.63 15.25 15.41
N MET A 32 5.42 14.84 14.16
CA MET A 32 6.04 13.63 13.62
C MET A 32 7.57 13.75 13.60
N MET A 33 8.12 14.91 13.22
CA MET A 33 9.59 15.13 13.21
C MET A 33 10.20 15.07 14.61
N GLU A 34 9.47 15.49 15.64
CA GLU A 34 9.95 15.34 17.03
C GLU A 34 10.01 13.86 17.45
N VAL A 35 9.05 13.03 17.01
CA VAL A 35 9.10 11.57 17.22
C VAL A 35 10.29 10.94 16.49
N VAL A 36 10.55 11.34 15.26
CA VAL A 36 11.73 10.89 14.47
C VAL A 36 13.03 11.20 15.20
N LYS A 37 13.17 12.42 15.72
CA LYS A 37 14.36 12.87 16.46
C LYS A 37 14.64 12.03 17.72
N ASN A 38 13.58 11.56 18.39
CA ASN A 38 13.66 10.80 19.63
C ASN A 38 13.49 9.27 19.41
N ALA A 39 13.57 8.80 18.15
CA ALA A 39 13.37 7.39 17.83
C ALA A 39 14.43 6.50 18.52
N ARG A 40 13.96 5.40 19.11
CA ARG A 40 14.84 4.34 19.60
C ARG A 40 15.29 3.50 18.40
N VAL A 41 16.58 3.28 18.26
CA VAL A 41 17.17 2.61 17.11
C VAL A 41 18.04 1.42 17.51
N GLY A 42 18.14 0.46 16.61
CA GLY A 42 19.01 -0.71 16.65
C GLY A 42 19.23 -1.23 15.24
N ASP A 43 19.85 -2.39 15.08
CA ASP A 43 20.03 -2.98 13.75
C ASP A 43 18.78 -3.76 13.32
N ASP A 44 17.99 -3.22 12.36
CA ASP A 44 16.80 -3.88 11.82
C ASP A 44 17.10 -5.24 11.15
N VAL A 45 18.29 -5.42 10.58
CA VAL A 45 18.65 -6.71 9.94
C VAL A 45 18.77 -7.83 10.98
N PHE A 46 19.19 -7.49 12.22
CA PHE A 46 19.23 -8.43 13.34
C PHE A 46 17.91 -8.48 14.13
N GLY A 47 16.92 -7.65 13.77
CA GLY A 47 15.65 -7.55 14.50
C GLY A 47 15.77 -6.79 15.82
N GLU A 48 16.80 -5.95 15.98
CA GLU A 48 17.14 -5.25 17.21
C GLU A 48 16.67 -3.78 17.21
N ASP A 49 16.06 -3.29 16.12
CA ASP A 49 15.53 -1.92 16.05
C ASP A 49 14.15 -1.84 16.71
N PRO A 50 14.02 -1.20 17.91
CA PRO A 50 12.76 -1.21 18.64
C PRO A 50 11.64 -0.48 17.90
N SER A 51 11.95 0.64 17.21
CA SER A 51 10.93 1.42 16.49
C SER A 51 10.40 0.68 15.27
N ILE A 52 11.22 -0.11 14.59
CA ILE A 52 10.77 -0.99 13.51
C ILE A 52 9.93 -2.14 14.05
N ASN A 53 10.39 -2.79 15.13
CA ASN A 53 9.65 -3.89 15.74
C ASN A 53 8.27 -3.44 16.22
N ASP A 54 8.18 -2.27 16.85
CA ASP A 54 6.92 -1.67 17.31
C ASP A 54 5.98 -1.35 16.13
N LEU A 55 6.51 -0.76 15.03
CA LEU A 55 5.74 -0.48 13.81
C LEU A 55 5.18 -1.76 13.19
N GLU A 56 6.02 -2.77 13.02
CA GLU A 56 5.63 -4.05 12.40
C GLU A 56 4.58 -4.78 13.26
N ALA A 57 4.79 -4.85 14.58
CA ALA A 57 3.84 -5.48 15.49
C ALA A 57 2.50 -4.73 15.53
N PHE A 58 2.54 -3.39 15.65
CA PHE A 58 1.34 -2.56 15.65
C PHE A 58 0.52 -2.73 14.37
N THR A 59 1.21 -2.75 13.22
CA THR A 59 0.53 -2.87 11.92
C THR A 59 -0.07 -4.27 11.76
N ALA A 60 0.64 -5.33 12.16
CA ALA A 60 0.15 -6.70 12.12
C ALA A 60 -1.12 -6.87 12.98
N ASP A 61 -1.12 -6.36 14.21
CA ASP A 61 -2.29 -6.39 15.11
C ASP A 61 -3.47 -5.61 14.54
N MET A 62 -3.22 -4.43 13.99
CA MET A 62 -4.26 -3.57 13.39
C MET A 62 -5.03 -4.32 12.28
N PHE A 63 -4.36 -5.12 11.48
CA PHE A 63 -4.97 -5.92 10.42
C PHE A 63 -5.38 -7.34 10.86
N GLY A 64 -5.05 -7.75 12.08
CA GLY A 64 -5.28 -9.12 12.55
C GLY A 64 -4.46 -10.15 11.77
N MET A 65 -3.31 -9.77 11.24
CA MET A 65 -2.37 -10.64 10.52
C MET A 65 -1.21 -11.07 11.43
N GLU A 66 -0.56 -12.17 11.09
CA GLU A 66 0.44 -12.79 11.98
C GLU A 66 1.75 -12.01 12.09
N SER A 67 2.15 -11.29 11.03
CA SER A 67 3.45 -10.61 10.97
C SER A 67 3.47 -9.54 9.90
N ALA A 68 4.48 -8.66 9.99
CA ALA A 68 4.72 -7.60 9.04
C ALA A 68 6.22 -7.40 8.78
N VAL A 69 6.56 -6.71 7.69
CA VAL A 69 7.91 -6.26 7.39
C VAL A 69 7.89 -4.85 6.83
N PHE A 70 8.69 -3.96 7.42
CA PHE A 70 8.90 -2.61 6.93
C PHE A 70 9.83 -2.60 5.72
N CYS A 71 9.48 -1.79 4.71
CA CYS A 71 10.28 -1.57 3.50
C CYS A 71 10.34 -0.07 3.17
N PRO A 72 11.39 0.39 2.46
CA PRO A 72 11.54 1.80 2.09
C PRO A 72 10.45 2.34 1.14
N SER A 73 9.76 1.47 0.39
CA SER A 73 8.75 1.91 -0.60
C SER A 73 7.65 0.88 -0.83
N GLY A 74 6.47 1.35 -1.31
CA GLY A 74 5.37 0.51 -1.74
C GLY A 74 5.71 -0.37 -2.94
N THR A 75 6.52 0.12 -3.87
CA THR A 75 7.06 -0.69 -4.96
C THR A 75 7.80 -1.91 -4.43
N MET A 76 8.67 -1.72 -3.43
CA MET A 76 9.42 -2.84 -2.85
C MET A 76 8.48 -3.85 -2.15
N THR A 77 7.48 -3.41 -1.38
CA THR A 77 6.53 -4.31 -0.73
C THR A 77 5.73 -5.12 -1.74
N ASN A 78 5.23 -4.49 -2.81
CA ASN A 78 4.52 -5.18 -3.88
C ASN A 78 5.41 -6.20 -4.61
N GLN A 79 6.62 -5.79 -5.00
CA GLN A 79 7.55 -6.67 -5.71
C GLN A 79 7.98 -7.86 -4.86
N ILE A 80 8.19 -7.66 -3.56
CA ILE A 80 8.47 -8.74 -2.60
C ILE A 80 7.26 -9.67 -2.48
N ALA A 81 6.03 -9.12 -2.38
CA ALA A 81 4.82 -9.92 -2.27
C ALA A 81 4.65 -10.82 -3.49
N ILE A 82 4.75 -10.26 -4.69
CA ILE A 82 4.66 -11.02 -5.94
C ILE A 82 5.74 -12.12 -5.97
N LYS A 83 6.99 -11.77 -5.68
CA LYS A 83 8.11 -12.72 -5.62
C LYS A 83 7.92 -13.85 -4.60
N CYS A 84 7.25 -13.55 -3.49
CA CYS A 84 6.94 -14.56 -2.48
C CYS A 84 5.83 -15.53 -2.91
N HIS A 85 4.84 -15.04 -3.65
CA HIS A 85 3.67 -15.82 -4.06
C HIS A 85 3.87 -16.59 -5.37
N THR A 86 4.92 -16.28 -6.13
CA THR A 86 5.09 -16.82 -7.48
C THR A 86 6.46 -17.48 -7.68
N GLN A 87 6.57 -18.24 -8.78
CA GLN A 87 7.81 -18.77 -9.34
C GLN A 87 7.99 -18.23 -10.77
N PRO A 88 9.23 -18.22 -11.32
CA PRO A 88 9.44 -17.90 -12.73
C PRO A 88 8.54 -18.74 -13.66
N ALA A 89 8.04 -18.15 -14.75
CA ALA A 89 7.09 -18.70 -15.71
C ALA A 89 5.66 -18.90 -15.19
N GLU A 90 5.34 -18.49 -13.96
CA GLU A 90 3.96 -18.39 -13.48
C GLU A 90 3.31 -17.05 -13.89
N GLU A 91 2.01 -16.90 -13.62
CA GLU A 91 1.22 -15.77 -14.06
C GLU A 91 0.56 -15.03 -12.88
N VAL A 92 0.64 -13.70 -12.95
CA VAL A 92 -0.04 -12.76 -12.06
C VAL A 92 -1.26 -12.16 -12.79
N ILE A 93 -2.43 -12.28 -12.21
CA ILE A 93 -3.67 -11.67 -12.72
C ILE A 93 -3.87 -10.34 -12.01
N CYS A 94 -4.03 -9.24 -12.77
CA CYS A 94 -4.33 -7.92 -12.22
C CYS A 94 -5.13 -7.05 -13.19
N GLU A 95 -5.67 -5.96 -12.67
CA GLU A 95 -6.32 -4.95 -13.51
C GLU A 95 -5.27 -4.20 -14.36
N ARG A 96 -5.65 -3.82 -15.59
CA ARG A 96 -4.75 -3.26 -16.59
C ARG A 96 -4.05 -1.96 -16.20
N GLN A 97 -4.71 -1.12 -15.41
CA GLN A 97 -4.17 0.17 -14.94
C GLN A 97 -3.55 0.10 -13.56
N SER A 98 -3.46 -1.11 -12.96
CA SER A 98 -2.89 -1.30 -11.62
C SER A 98 -1.46 -0.81 -11.53
N HIS A 99 -1.09 -0.27 -10.37
CA HIS A 99 0.22 0.31 -10.12
C HIS A 99 1.35 -0.70 -10.32
N ILE A 100 1.16 -1.94 -9.86
CA ILE A 100 2.15 -3.02 -9.96
C ILE A 100 2.55 -3.34 -11.42
N TYR A 101 1.64 -3.09 -12.38
CA TYR A 101 1.89 -3.31 -13.79
C TYR A 101 2.43 -2.05 -14.49
N GLN A 102 1.80 -0.87 -14.23
CA GLN A 102 2.06 0.35 -15.00
C GLN A 102 3.22 1.18 -14.46
N TYR A 103 3.48 1.15 -13.14
CA TYR A 103 4.31 2.16 -12.47
C TYR A 103 5.45 1.59 -11.62
N GLU A 104 5.76 0.31 -11.75
CA GLU A 104 6.85 -0.33 -11.01
C GLU A 104 8.01 -0.80 -11.91
N GLY A 105 8.21 -0.11 -13.04
CA GLY A 105 9.41 -0.28 -13.88
C GLY A 105 9.56 -1.67 -14.50
N GLY A 106 8.46 -2.39 -14.77
CA GLY A 106 8.51 -3.76 -15.26
C GLY A 106 8.91 -4.78 -14.19
N GLY A 107 8.75 -4.41 -12.91
CA GLY A 107 9.27 -5.16 -11.77
C GLY A 107 8.75 -6.59 -11.67
N ILE A 108 7.52 -6.89 -12.09
CA ILE A 108 6.96 -8.26 -12.09
C ILE A 108 7.82 -9.20 -12.94
N ALA A 109 8.14 -8.78 -14.15
CA ALA A 109 9.01 -9.57 -15.05
C ALA A 109 10.46 -9.62 -14.53
N TYR A 110 11.01 -8.47 -14.13
CA TYR A 110 12.40 -8.35 -13.69
C TYR A 110 12.68 -9.12 -12.39
N ASN A 111 11.87 -8.92 -11.37
CA ASN A 111 12.11 -9.52 -10.06
C ASN A 111 11.58 -10.95 -9.95
N SER A 112 10.45 -11.26 -10.57
CA SER A 112 9.74 -12.53 -10.37
C SER A 112 9.80 -13.46 -11.57
N GLY A 113 10.10 -12.94 -12.77
CA GLY A 113 10.12 -13.75 -14.00
C GLY A 113 8.71 -14.21 -14.41
N CYS A 114 7.66 -13.49 -14.00
CA CYS A 114 6.28 -13.89 -14.21
C CYS A 114 5.68 -13.19 -15.43
N GLN A 115 4.75 -13.90 -16.08
CA GLN A 115 3.81 -13.32 -17.03
C GLN A 115 2.72 -12.54 -16.29
N VAL A 116 2.12 -11.54 -16.94
CA VAL A 116 0.99 -10.80 -16.40
C VAL A 116 -0.23 -10.99 -17.27
N LYS A 117 -1.34 -11.42 -16.66
CA LYS A 117 -2.67 -11.47 -17.26
C LYS A 117 -3.45 -10.22 -16.88
N LEU A 118 -3.72 -9.38 -17.86
CA LEU A 118 -4.42 -8.13 -17.65
C LEU A 118 -5.93 -8.30 -17.83
N ILE A 119 -6.68 -7.75 -16.90
CA ILE A 119 -8.14 -7.66 -16.96
C ILE A 119 -8.53 -6.20 -17.18
N GLU A 120 -9.46 -5.94 -18.09
CA GLU A 120 -10.09 -4.64 -18.26
C GLU A 120 -11.16 -4.46 -17.18
N GLY A 121 -10.82 -3.70 -16.15
CA GLY A 121 -11.70 -3.45 -15.00
C GLY A 121 -12.60 -2.22 -15.19
N ASN A 122 -13.56 -2.07 -14.30
CA ASN A 122 -14.37 -0.85 -14.21
C ASN A 122 -13.77 0.09 -13.18
N ARG A 123 -13.17 1.19 -13.63
CA ARG A 123 -12.47 2.16 -12.76
C ARG A 123 -11.42 1.47 -11.86
N GLY A 124 -10.62 0.58 -12.44
CA GLY A 124 -9.55 -0.12 -11.74
C GLY A 124 -10.01 -1.30 -10.87
N ARG A 125 -11.29 -1.68 -10.90
CA ARG A 125 -11.85 -2.81 -10.15
C ARG A 125 -12.24 -3.94 -11.08
N ILE A 126 -11.85 -5.16 -10.72
CA ILE A 126 -12.19 -6.40 -11.44
C ILE A 126 -13.23 -7.19 -10.66
N THR A 127 -13.94 -8.09 -11.32
CA THR A 127 -14.98 -8.93 -10.71
C THR A 127 -14.53 -10.38 -10.57
N ALA A 128 -15.25 -11.16 -9.76
CA ALA A 128 -14.99 -12.59 -9.57
C ALA A 128 -15.12 -13.37 -10.89
N GLU A 129 -16.11 -13.00 -11.72
CA GLU A 129 -16.34 -13.62 -13.04
C GLU A 129 -15.18 -13.33 -13.99
N GLN A 130 -14.67 -12.09 -13.98
CA GLN A 130 -13.50 -11.71 -14.78
C GLN A 130 -12.24 -12.46 -14.33
N VAL A 131 -12.04 -12.61 -13.02
CA VAL A 131 -10.92 -13.40 -12.48
C VAL A 131 -11.05 -14.86 -12.91
N THR A 132 -12.23 -15.47 -12.77
CA THR A 132 -12.50 -16.86 -13.21
C THR A 132 -12.16 -17.06 -14.68
N ALA A 133 -12.59 -16.14 -15.54
CA ALA A 133 -12.32 -16.20 -16.98
C ALA A 133 -10.85 -16.00 -17.34
N ALA A 134 -10.08 -15.35 -16.46
CA ALA A 134 -8.65 -15.07 -16.67
C ALA A 134 -7.74 -16.23 -16.24
N ILE A 135 -8.22 -17.16 -15.41
CA ILE A 135 -7.43 -18.32 -14.94
C ILE A 135 -7.13 -19.23 -16.11
N ASN A 136 -5.85 -19.52 -16.34
CA ASN A 136 -5.44 -20.49 -17.35
C ASN A 136 -5.81 -21.92 -16.92
N PRO A 137 -6.28 -22.77 -17.85
CA PRO A 137 -6.44 -24.20 -17.59
C PRO A 137 -5.08 -24.87 -17.32
N ASP A 138 -5.11 -26.05 -16.72
CA ASP A 138 -3.92 -26.90 -16.56
C ASP A 138 -3.48 -27.45 -17.93
N ASP A 139 -2.66 -26.65 -18.62
CA ASP A 139 -2.17 -26.89 -19.98
C ASP A 139 -0.70 -26.46 -20.06
N ILE A 140 0.17 -27.36 -20.48
CA ILE A 140 1.64 -27.14 -20.58
C ILE A 140 2.04 -25.98 -21.49
N HIS A 141 1.14 -25.52 -22.38
CA HIS A 141 1.37 -24.39 -23.27
C HIS A 141 1.08 -23.03 -22.62
N LYS A 142 0.55 -23.01 -21.40
CA LYS A 142 0.12 -21.80 -20.70
C LYS A 142 0.87 -21.62 -19.40
N ALA A 143 1.16 -20.36 -19.06
CA ALA A 143 1.67 -20.02 -17.74
C ALA A 143 0.63 -20.37 -16.68
N LYS A 144 1.07 -20.99 -15.58
CA LYS A 144 0.20 -21.31 -14.45
C LYS A 144 -0.22 -20.04 -13.73
N SER A 145 -1.53 -19.76 -13.65
CA SER A 145 -2.04 -18.67 -12.84
C SER A 145 -1.86 -19.00 -11.35
N THR A 146 -1.23 -18.10 -10.56
CA THR A 146 -0.88 -18.36 -9.15
C THR A 146 -1.23 -17.22 -8.21
N LEU A 147 -1.37 -16.00 -8.74
CA LEU A 147 -1.62 -14.80 -7.93
C LEU A 147 -2.67 -13.92 -8.60
N VAL A 148 -3.64 -13.46 -7.79
CA VAL A 148 -4.49 -12.32 -8.13
C VAL A 148 -4.05 -11.13 -7.29
N SER A 149 -3.87 -9.96 -7.91
CA SER A 149 -3.57 -8.72 -7.20
C SER A 149 -4.64 -7.67 -7.43
N LEU A 150 -5.17 -7.12 -6.34
CA LEU A 150 -6.13 -6.02 -6.35
C LEU A 150 -5.43 -4.73 -5.88
N GLU A 151 -5.94 -3.58 -6.31
CA GLU A 151 -5.50 -2.26 -5.85
C GLU A 151 -6.67 -1.52 -5.20
N ASN A 152 -6.51 -1.08 -3.94
CA ASN A 152 -7.53 -0.32 -3.21
C ASN A 152 -6.89 0.83 -2.37
N THR A 153 -7.28 2.10 -2.57
CA THR A 153 -8.16 2.59 -3.65
C THR A 153 -7.47 2.51 -5.01
N ALA A 154 -8.23 2.28 -6.07
CA ALA A 154 -7.66 2.23 -7.42
C ALA A 154 -7.25 3.63 -7.88
N ASN A 155 -5.94 3.88 -8.00
CA ASN A 155 -5.37 5.20 -8.29
C ASN A 155 -5.87 5.74 -9.64
N ARG A 156 -5.70 4.99 -10.71
CA ARG A 156 -6.15 5.37 -12.06
C ARG A 156 -7.66 5.23 -12.25
N GLY A 157 -8.35 4.57 -11.32
CA GLY A 157 -9.80 4.49 -11.26
C GLY A 157 -10.46 5.71 -10.59
N GLY A 158 -9.70 6.79 -10.34
CA GLY A 158 -10.19 8.00 -9.65
C GLY A 158 -10.46 7.76 -8.17
N GLY A 159 -9.66 6.94 -7.51
CA GLY A 159 -9.80 6.60 -6.10
C GLY A 159 -11.00 5.68 -5.80
N SER A 160 -11.48 4.92 -6.80
CA SER A 160 -12.57 3.98 -6.59
C SER A 160 -12.23 2.93 -5.55
N CYS A 161 -13.22 2.54 -4.74
CA CYS A 161 -13.07 1.55 -3.69
C CYS A 161 -13.85 0.28 -4.04
N TYR A 162 -13.28 -0.88 -3.69
CA TYR A 162 -14.02 -2.14 -3.71
C TYR A 162 -15.09 -2.17 -2.60
N GLU A 163 -16.21 -2.79 -2.89
CA GLU A 163 -17.14 -3.25 -1.85
C GLU A 163 -16.62 -4.57 -1.25
N MET A 164 -16.81 -4.75 0.06
CA MET A 164 -16.31 -5.95 0.75
C MET A 164 -16.87 -7.25 0.17
N ASP A 165 -18.12 -7.24 -0.28
CA ASP A 165 -18.75 -8.40 -0.89
C ASP A 165 -18.12 -8.80 -2.23
N ASP A 166 -17.64 -7.83 -3.01
CA ASP A 166 -16.93 -8.12 -4.25
C ASP A 166 -15.55 -8.73 -3.95
N ILE A 167 -14.86 -8.23 -2.92
CA ILE A 167 -13.59 -8.83 -2.46
C ILE A 167 -13.83 -10.27 -1.98
N ARG A 168 -14.90 -10.54 -1.20
CA ARG A 168 -15.24 -11.89 -0.74
C ARG A 168 -15.49 -12.85 -1.88
N LYS A 169 -16.20 -12.40 -2.93
CA LYS A 169 -16.43 -13.22 -4.15
C LYS A 169 -15.11 -13.55 -4.85
N ILE A 170 -14.21 -12.56 -5.00
CA ILE A 170 -12.88 -12.78 -5.58
C ILE A 170 -12.07 -13.73 -4.70
N ARG A 171 -12.07 -13.56 -3.37
CA ARG A 171 -11.40 -14.47 -2.42
C ARG A 171 -11.88 -15.92 -2.63
N LYS A 172 -13.19 -16.11 -2.74
CA LYS A 172 -13.76 -17.44 -2.99
C LYS A 172 -13.24 -18.05 -4.29
N VAL A 173 -13.17 -17.29 -5.37
CA VAL A 173 -12.58 -17.77 -6.65
C VAL A 173 -11.12 -18.16 -6.46
N CYS A 174 -10.35 -17.36 -5.72
CA CYS A 174 -8.95 -17.68 -5.42
C CYS A 174 -8.82 -18.97 -4.61
N ASP A 175 -9.66 -19.16 -3.58
CA ASP A 175 -9.66 -20.38 -2.74
C ASP A 175 -10.02 -21.63 -3.54
N ASP A 176 -11.07 -21.54 -4.35
CA ASP A 176 -11.55 -22.64 -5.19
C ASP A 176 -10.49 -23.09 -6.23
N ASN A 177 -9.59 -22.14 -6.66
CA ASN A 177 -8.56 -22.38 -7.67
C ASN A 177 -7.13 -22.41 -7.11
N ARG A 178 -6.95 -22.35 -5.78
CA ARG A 178 -5.63 -22.35 -5.11
C ARG A 178 -4.73 -21.19 -5.54
N LEU A 179 -5.31 -20.03 -5.80
CA LEU A 179 -4.60 -18.80 -6.08
C LEU A 179 -4.35 -18.01 -4.79
N ASN A 180 -3.21 -17.34 -4.70
CA ASN A 180 -2.99 -16.35 -3.67
C ASN A 180 -3.71 -15.04 -4.03
N LEU A 181 -4.08 -14.26 -3.02
CA LEU A 181 -4.70 -12.95 -3.18
C LEU A 181 -3.86 -11.88 -2.47
N HIS A 182 -3.30 -10.94 -3.24
CA HIS A 182 -2.52 -9.80 -2.75
C HIS A 182 -3.30 -8.51 -2.88
N LEU A 183 -3.15 -7.61 -1.89
CA LEU A 183 -3.69 -6.25 -1.95
C LEU A 183 -2.57 -5.22 -2.04
N ASP A 184 -2.50 -4.50 -3.15
CA ASP A 184 -1.84 -3.19 -3.19
C ASP A 184 -2.75 -2.18 -2.48
N GLY A 185 -2.47 -1.96 -1.22
CA GLY A 185 -3.19 -1.05 -0.33
C GLY A 185 -2.49 0.30 -0.18
N ALA A 186 -1.84 0.80 -1.23
CA ALA A 186 -1.09 2.06 -1.16
C ALA A 186 -1.91 3.24 -0.60
N ARG A 187 -3.25 3.21 -0.77
CA ARG A 187 -4.18 4.17 -0.17
C ARG A 187 -5.36 3.48 0.52
N LEU A 188 -5.12 2.31 1.11
CA LEU A 188 -6.17 1.51 1.76
C LEU A 188 -6.86 2.26 2.90
N PHE A 189 -6.12 3.05 3.67
CA PHE A 189 -6.72 3.85 4.74
C PHE A 189 -7.70 4.90 4.24
N ASN A 190 -7.52 5.42 3.01
CA ASN A 190 -8.53 6.28 2.39
C ASN A 190 -9.84 5.51 2.12
N ALA A 191 -9.76 4.27 1.63
CA ALA A 191 -10.94 3.41 1.45
C ALA A 191 -11.61 3.09 2.80
N ILE A 192 -10.82 2.69 3.81
CA ILE A 192 -11.29 2.36 5.17
C ILE A 192 -12.06 3.53 5.77
N VAL A 193 -11.52 4.75 5.72
CA VAL A 193 -12.18 5.96 6.25
C VAL A 193 -13.43 6.30 5.44
N ALA A 194 -13.36 6.29 4.11
CA ALA A 194 -14.49 6.62 3.24
C ALA A 194 -15.66 5.64 3.37
N LYS A 195 -15.37 4.36 3.53
CA LYS A 195 -16.37 3.27 3.62
C LYS A 195 -16.71 2.86 5.04
N LYS A 196 -16.05 3.46 6.06
CA LYS A 196 -16.20 3.08 7.49
C LYS A 196 -15.95 1.59 7.74
N GLN A 197 -14.96 1.04 7.06
CA GLN A 197 -14.52 -0.37 7.15
C GLN A 197 -13.47 -0.54 8.27
N GLN A 198 -13.14 -1.78 8.61
CA GLN A 198 -12.10 -2.08 9.60
C GLN A 198 -10.89 -2.73 8.92
N PRO A 199 -9.65 -2.40 9.32
CA PRO A 199 -8.46 -3.06 8.79
C PRO A 199 -8.50 -4.59 8.88
N LYS A 200 -9.04 -5.15 9.98
CA LYS A 200 -9.18 -6.60 10.20
C LYS A 200 -10.05 -7.31 9.17
N ASP A 201 -11.02 -6.59 8.58
CA ASP A 201 -11.86 -7.16 7.51
C ASP A 201 -11.00 -7.51 6.29
N PHE A 202 -10.03 -6.64 5.96
CA PHE A 202 -9.08 -6.89 4.88
C PHE A 202 -8.07 -7.98 5.25
N GLY A 203 -7.50 -7.93 6.45
CA GLY A 203 -6.53 -8.94 6.90
C GLY A 203 -7.06 -10.37 6.85
N SER A 204 -8.37 -10.56 7.01
CA SER A 204 -9.01 -11.88 6.93
C SER A 204 -9.18 -12.41 5.50
N LEU A 205 -9.12 -11.55 4.47
CA LEU A 205 -9.43 -11.89 3.09
C LEU A 205 -8.20 -12.02 2.19
N PHE A 206 -7.06 -11.46 2.59
CA PHE A 206 -5.86 -11.43 1.75
C PHE A 206 -4.74 -12.28 2.34
N ASP A 207 -3.97 -12.93 1.46
CA ASP A 207 -2.75 -13.65 1.86
C ASP A 207 -1.61 -12.69 2.18
N SER A 208 -1.61 -11.51 1.54
CA SER A 208 -0.68 -10.42 1.83
C SER A 208 -1.27 -9.06 1.49
N ILE A 209 -0.89 -8.03 2.27
CA ILE A 209 -1.32 -6.64 2.08
C ILE A 209 -0.09 -5.75 2.13
N SER A 210 0.05 -4.87 1.14
CA SER A 210 1.02 -3.77 1.14
C SER A 210 0.32 -2.47 1.50
N ILE A 211 0.82 -1.72 2.48
CA ILE A 211 0.32 -0.38 2.83
C ILE A 211 1.43 0.65 2.73
N CYS A 212 1.14 1.81 2.14
CA CYS A 212 2.08 2.93 2.14
C CYS A 212 1.85 3.87 3.32
N LEU A 213 2.95 4.31 3.92
CA LEU A 213 2.97 5.30 5.01
C LEU A 213 3.29 6.71 4.48
N SER A 214 3.95 6.79 3.31
CA SER A 214 4.55 7.98 2.72
C SER A 214 3.65 8.71 1.70
N LYS A 215 2.34 8.73 1.95
CA LYS A 215 1.33 9.43 1.15
C LYS A 215 0.44 10.30 2.06
N GLY A 216 -0.87 10.19 1.98
CA GLY A 216 -1.82 10.94 2.82
C GLY A 216 -1.57 10.78 4.34
N LEU A 217 -0.97 9.69 4.78
CA LEU A 217 -0.58 9.50 6.17
C LEU A 217 0.61 10.36 6.62
N GLY A 218 1.37 10.93 5.69
CA GLY A 218 2.37 11.97 5.96
C GLY A 218 3.73 11.49 6.45
N ALA A 219 4.01 10.19 6.55
CA ALA A 219 5.36 9.73 6.83
C ALA A 219 6.29 10.05 5.63
N PRO A 220 7.57 10.39 5.87
CA PRO A 220 8.47 10.80 4.78
C PRO A 220 8.84 9.65 3.85
N VAL A 221 8.91 8.44 4.37
CA VAL A 221 9.37 7.22 3.67
C VAL A 221 8.68 6.02 4.28
N GLY A 222 8.43 5.00 3.47
CA GLY A 222 8.14 3.67 3.97
C GLY A 222 6.79 3.11 3.60
N SER A 223 6.77 1.79 3.64
CA SER A 223 5.61 0.93 3.46
C SER A 223 5.75 -0.32 4.31
N VAL A 224 4.65 -0.98 4.61
CA VAL A 224 4.63 -2.22 5.39
C VAL A 224 3.97 -3.31 4.57
N LEU A 225 4.60 -4.47 4.48
CA LEU A 225 4.04 -5.68 3.91
C LEU A 225 3.59 -6.61 5.04
N LEU A 226 2.35 -7.04 4.99
CA LEU A 226 1.67 -7.88 5.98
C LEU A 226 1.42 -9.28 5.41
N GLY A 227 1.43 -10.30 6.26
CA GLY A 227 1.13 -11.67 5.89
C GLY A 227 1.34 -12.67 7.03
N LYS A 228 1.28 -13.96 6.69
CA LYS A 228 1.61 -15.05 7.64
C LYS A 228 3.10 -15.01 8.01
N LYS A 229 3.47 -15.57 9.17
CA LYS A 229 4.86 -15.59 9.67
C LYS A 229 5.85 -16.17 8.65
N ASP A 230 5.54 -17.30 8.04
CA ASP A 230 6.43 -17.93 7.06
C ASP A 230 6.58 -17.12 5.78
N PHE A 231 5.49 -16.47 5.33
CA PHE A 231 5.51 -15.54 4.21
C PHE A 231 6.42 -14.34 4.53
N ILE A 232 6.26 -13.70 5.68
CA ILE A 232 7.09 -12.55 6.09
C ILE A 232 8.55 -12.96 6.30
N LYS A 233 8.81 -14.15 6.82
CA LYS A 233 10.19 -14.71 6.91
C LYS A 233 10.85 -14.83 5.52
N LYS A 234 10.10 -15.28 4.51
CA LYS A 234 10.55 -15.31 3.10
C LYS A 234 10.72 -13.89 2.54
N ALA A 235 9.77 -12.98 2.83
CA ALA A 235 9.80 -11.59 2.41
C ALA A 235 11.04 -10.84 2.91
N ARG A 236 11.47 -11.05 4.16
CA ARG A 236 12.71 -10.44 4.71
C ARG A 236 13.96 -10.83 3.92
N ARG A 237 14.03 -12.05 3.38
CA ARG A 237 15.15 -12.48 2.51
C ARG A 237 15.16 -11.70 1.20
N PHE A 238 13.99 -11.54 0.56
CA PHE A 238 13.88 -10.76 -0.67
C PHE A 238 14.10 -9.25 -0.40
N ARG A 239 13.60 -8.72 0.71
CA ARG A 239 13.92 -7.35 1.14
C ARG A 239 15.44 -7.12 1.20
N LYS A 240 16.19 -8.09 1.75
CA LYS A 240 17.64 -7.99 1.83
C LYS A 240 18.29 -7.98 0.44
N VAL A 241 17.87 -8.88 -0.45
CA VAL A 241 18.37 -8.94 -1.84
C VAL A 241 18.10 -7.66 -2.62
N MET A 242 16.91 -7.07 -2.42
CA MET A 242 16.50 -5.81 -3.09
C MET A 242 17.09 -4.54 -2.43
N GLY A 243 17.98 -4.68 -1.44
CA GLY A 243 18.62 -3.53 -0.78
C GLY A 243 17.80 -2.86 0.33
N GLY A 244 16.62 -3.38 0.68
CA GLY A 244 15.75 -2.81 1.70
C GLY A 244 16.07 -3.22 3.15
N GLY A 245 17.11 -4.02 3.38
CA GLY A 245 17.60 -4.35 4.72
C GLY A 245 18.52 -3.24 5.23
N MET A 246 17.91 -2.18 5.73
CA MET A 246 18.61 -1.02 6.30
C MET A 246 19.12 -1.32 7.72
N ARG A 247 19.89 -0.44 8.32
CA ARG A 247 20.44 -0.60 9.68
C ARG A 247 19.52 0.08 10.70
N GLN A 248 19.82 1.27 11.14
CA GLN A 248 19.05 2.05 12.13
C GLN A 248 17.83 2.69 11.46
N SER A 249 16.98 1.87 10.87
CA SER A 249 15.79 2.31 10.12
C SER A 249 14.65 2.79 11.02
N GLY A 250 14.76 2.59 12.33
CA GLY A 250 13.82 3.12 13.31
C GLY A 250 13.65 4.63 13.25
N ILE A 251 14.64 5.38 12.77
CA ILE A 251 14.52 6.82 12.51
C ILE A 251 13.31 7.10 11.59
N ILE A 252 13.14 6.34 10.53
CA ILE A 252 12.01 6.48 9.61
C ILE A 252 10.80 5.64 10.03
N GLY A 253 11.03 4.50 10.66
CA GLY A 253 9.96 3.63 11.20
C GLY A 253 9.10 4.31 12.26
N ALA A 254 9.70 5.12 13.13
CA ALA A 254 8.99 5.90 14.12
C ALA A 254 7.97 6.88 13.51
N ALA A 255 8.31 7.50 12.38
CA ALA A 255 7.36 8.31 11.62
C ALA A 255 6.18 7.49 11.10
N GLY A 256 6.44 6.26 10.65
CA GLY A 256 5.40 5.34 10.20
C GLY A 256 4.43 4.94 11.30
N LEU A 257 4.95 4.61 12.47
CA LEU A 257 4.14 4.29 13.65
C LEU A 257 3.28 5.50 14.09
N TYR A 258 3.90 6.69 14.16
CA TYR A 258 3.18 7.93 14.44
C TYR A 258 2.04 8.16 13.42
N ALA A 259 2.31 7.96 12.13
CA ALA A 259 1.33 8.13 11.07
C ALA A 259 0.10 7.21 11.26
N LEU A 260 0.32 5.95 11.59
CA LEU A 260 -0.75 4.98 11.85
C LEU A 260 -1.56 5.31 13.11
N GLN A 261 -0.92 5.85 14.14
CA GLN A 261 -1.57 6.18 15.41
C GLN A 261 -2.37 7.49 15.38
N HIS A 262 -1.98 8.45 14.51
CA HIS A 262 -2.49 9.82 14.60
C HIS A 262 -3.10 10.39 13.32
N ASN A 263 -2.78 9.82 12.15
CA ASN A 263 -3.12 10.46 10.87
C ASN A 263 -4.20 9.74 10.05
N ILE A 264 -4.70 8.57 10.48
CA ILE A 264 -5.72 7.82 9.74
C ILE A 264 -7.03 8.62 9.70
N ASP A 265 -7.55 9.03 10.84
CA ASP A 265 -8.84 9.74 10.92
C ASP A 265 -8.80 11.10 10.21
N ARG A 266 -7.62 11.72 10.13
CA ARG A 266 -7.40 12.97 9.42
C ARG A 266 -7.71 12.87 7.92
N LEU A 267 -7.64 11.69 7.33
CA LEU A 267 -7.97 11.47 5.92
C LEU A 267 -9.42 11.88 5.59
N ALA A 268 -10.33 11.87 6.56
CA ALA A 268 -11.69 12.37 6.38
C ALA A 268 -11.72 13.87 6.01
N ILE A 269 -10.75 14.66 6.52
CA ILE A 269 -10.61 16.08 6.19
C ILE A 269 -10.17 16.25 4.74
N ASP A 270 -9.23 15.43 4.29
CA ASP A 270 -8.76 15.45 2.90
C ASP A 270 -9.90 15.09 1.92
N HIS A 271 -10.74 14.10 2.29
CA HIS A 271 -11.93 13.74 1.50
C HIS A 271 -12.95 14.88 1.43
N GLU A 272 -13.19 15.57 2.54
CA GLU A 272 -14.11 16.72 2.59
C GLU A 272 -13.57 17.88 1.72
N HIS A 273 -12.29 18.21 1.81
CA HIS A 273 -11.68 19.23 0.95
C HIS A 273 -11.79 18.87 -0.53
N ALA A 274 -11.53 17.60 -0.88
CA ALA A 274 -11.66 17.13 -2.27
C ALA A 274 -13.11 17.27 -2.77
N ARG A 275 -14.11 16.96 -1.93
CA ARG A 275 -15.54 17.15 -2.24
C ARG A 275 -15.87 18.63 -2.48
N GLN A 276 -15.43 19.52 -1.58
CA GLN A 276 -15.67 20.97 -1.71
C GLN A 276 -15.06 21.54 -3.00
N ILE A 277 -13.86 21.10 -3.37
CA ILE A 277 -13.22 21.53 -4.62
C ILE A 277 -14.02 21.02 -5.83
N ALA A 278 -14.45 19.76 -5.81
CA ALA A 278 -15.21 19.18 -6.92
C ALA A 278 -16.59 19.83 -7.10
N GLU A 279 -17.23 20.30 -6.02
CA GLU A 279 -18.52 21.02 -6.07
C GLU A 279 -18.36 22.47 -6.52
N ALA A 280 -17.17 23.05 -6.39
CA ALA A 280 -16.88 24.44 -6.78
C ALA A 280 -16.46 24.58 -8.26
N LEU A 281 -16.10 23.48 -8.94
CA LEU A 281 -15.69 23.42 -10.35
C LEU A 281 -16.88 23.08 -11.26
#